data_5e70717ed9839a8263a09c6cdd77e268
#
_entry.id   5e70717ed9839a8263a09c6cdd77e268
#
_cell.length_a   1.000
_cell.length_b   1.000
_cell.length_c   1.000
_cell.angle_alpha   90.00
_cell.angle_beta   90.00
_cell.angle_gamma   90.00
#
_symmetry.space_group_name_H-M   'P 1'
#
loop_
_entity.id
_entity.type
_entity.pdbx_description
1 polymer ?
#
loop_
_entity_poly.entity_id
_entity_poly.type
_entity_poly.pdbx_seq_one_letter_code
_entity_poly.pdbx_strand_id
1 'polypeptide(L)'
;MKINQKKKNEIEIFELNGELDFHTSPKFRDQLHKAIEKQAAKVLINLKRVSYIDSSGLATFVEALQKVKRLNGRLVLAELAPAVRSVFEIAKLDAVFSLAASEDEGLGLLGDRSPA
;
A
#
# COMPACT_ATOMS: atom_id res chain seq x y z
N MET A 1 -1.12 6.67 -14.45
CA MET A 1 -1.39 6.52 -13.01
C MET A 1 -1.18 7.82 -12.27
N LYS A 2 -2.08 8.14 -11.38
CA LYS A 2 -1.92 9.25 -10.44
C LYS A 2 -1.57 8.70 -9.07
N ILE A 3 -0.60 9.33 -8.42
CA ILE A 3 -0.16 8.98 -7.07
C ILE A 3 -0.34 10.22 -6.20
N ASN A 4 -1.21 10.11 -5.20
CA ASN A 4 -1.39 11.16 -4.22
C ASN A 4 -0.76 10.70 -2.90
N GLN A 5 0.20 11.45 -2.41
CA GLN A 5 0.92 11.11 -1.18
C GLN A 5 0.62 12.16 -0.13
N LYS A 6 0.22 11.71 1.05
CA LYS A 6 -0.05 12.59 2.19
C LYS A 6 0.44 11.92 3.47
N LYS A 7 0.47 12.66 4.55
CA LYS A 7 0.90 12.14 5.85
C LYS A 7 -0.12 12.50 6.90
N LYS A 8 -0.43 11.55 7.77
CA LYS A 8 -1.32 11.77 8.92
C LYS A 8 -0.71 11.08 10.13
N ASN A 9 -0.31 11.88 11.15
CA ASN A 9 0.24 11.34 12.40
C ASN A 9 1.32 10.28 12.19
N GLU A 10 2.35 10.57 11.48
CA GLU A 10 3.45 9.65 11.19
C GLU A 10 3.10 8.49 10.26
N ILE A 11 1.87 8.44 9.73
CA ILE A 11 1.46 7.44 8.76
C ILE A 11 1.58 8.03 7.37
N GLU A 12 2.40 7.40 6.52
CA GLU A 12 2.52 7.77 5.11
C GLU A 12 1.37 7.14 4.35
N ILE A 13 0.57 7.95 3.66
CA ILE A 13 -0.61 7.46 2.94
C ILE A 13 -0.42 7.70 1.45
N PHE A 14 -0.56 6.63 0.66
CA PHE A 14 -0.53 6.69 -0.79
C PHE A 14 -1.91 6.35 -1.34
N GLU A 15 -2.46 7.23 -2.14
CA GLU A 15 -3.70 6.97 -2.86
C GLU A 15 -3.36 6.82 -4.34
N LEU A 16 -3.59 5.63 -4.89
CA LEU A 16 -3.28 5.33 -6.27
C LEU A 16 -4.53 5.35 -7.13
N ASN A 17 -4.41 5.89 -8.35
CA ASN A 17 -5.51 5.94 -9.29
C ASN A 17 -5.02 5.50 -10.66
N GLY A 18 -5.54 4.39 -11.17
CA GLY A 18 -5.21 3.86 -12.48
C GLY A 18 -4.80 2.40 -12.44
N GLU A 19 -3.95 2.02 -13.37
CA GLU A 19 -3.45 0.66 -13.47
C GLU A 19 -2.03 0.58 -12.92
N LEU A 20 -1.75 -0.44 -12.15
CA LEU A 20 -0.42 -0.68 -11.60
C LEU A 20 0.23 -1.83 -12.34
N ASP A 21 0.92 -1.49 -13.41
CA ASP A 21 1.59 -2.44 -14.32
C ASP A 21 3.08 -2.13 -14.45
N PHE A 22 3.77 -2.81 -15.35
CA PHE A 22 5.21 -2.63 -15.49
C PHE A 22 5.60 -1.25 -16.01
N HIS A 23 4.68 -0.49 -16.62
CA HIS A 23 4.94 0.89 -17.03
C HIS A 23 4.83 1.87 -15.87
N THR A 24 3.87 1.65 -14.98
CA THR A 24 3.55 2.59 -13.89
C THR A 24 4.23 2.22 -12.57
N SER A 25 4.51 0.94 -12.36
CA SER A 25 5.13 0.46 -11.12
C SER A 25 6.48 1.11 -10.79
N PRO A 26 7.37 1.37 -11.73
CA PRO A 26 8.67 1.98 -11.40
C PRO A 26 8.54 3.34 -10.72
N LYS A 27 7.62 4.18 -11.17
CA LYS A 27 7.41 5.50 -10.57
C LYS A 27 6.86 5.38 -9.15
N PHE A 28 5.87 4.51 -8.96
CA PHE A 28 5.30 4.28 -7.64
C PHE A 28 6.34 3.65 -6.71
N ARG A 29 7.08 2.65 -7.21
CA ARG A 29 8.13 1.99 -6.46
C ARG A 29 9.16 3.01 -5.95
N ASP A 30 9.61 3.91 -6.81
CA ASP A 30 10.59 4.93 -6.44
C ASP A 30 10.05 5.84 -5.34
N GLN A 31 8.82 6.31 -5.47
CA GLN A 31 8.18 7.19 -4.52
C GLN A 31 7.98 6.51 -3.15
N LEU A 32 7.51 5.26 -3.19
CA LEU A 32 7.27 4.47 -1.99
C LEU A 32 8.58 4.17 -1.25
N HIS A 33 9.62 3.77 -1.97
CA HIS A 33 10.91 3.47 -1.37
C HIS A 33 11.57 4.70 -0.75
N LYS A 34 11.43 5.87 -1.38
CA LYS A 34 11.93 7.12 -0.80
C LYS A 34 11.27 7.43 0.53
N ALA A 35 9.96 7.22 0.63
CA ALA A 35 9.24 7.42 1.88
C ALA A 35 9.75 6.45 2.96
N ILE A 36 9.93 5.19 2.61
CA ILE A 36 10.40 4.17 3.55
C ILE A 36 11.85 4.46 3.98
N GLU A 37 12.70 4.89 3.07
CA GLU A 37 14.09 5.26 3.37
C GLU A 37 14.19 6.44 4.34
N LYS A 38 13.17 7.31 4.37
CA LYS A 38 13.08 8.38 5.35
C LYS A 38 12.49 7.91 6.68
N GLN A 39 12.56 6.62 6.95
CA GLN A 39 12.09 5.99 8.18
C GLN A 39 10.57 6.00 8.34
N ALA A 40 9.82 6.01 7.24
CA ALA A 40 8.38 5.84 7.27
C ALA A 40 8.06 4.38 7.64
N ALA A 41 7.86 4.12 8.92
CA ALA A 41 7.60 2.78 9.44
C ALA A 41 6.12 2.38 9.37
N LYS A 42 5.24 3.35 9.14
CA LYS A 42 3.80 3.12 9.03
C LYS A 42 3.33 3.63 7.69
N VAL A 43 2.88 2.71 6.84
CA VAL A 43 2.49 3.03 5.47
C VAL A 43 1.12 2.43 5.18
N LEU A 44 0.23 3.25 4.63
CA LEU A 44 -1.06 2.82 4.13
C LEU A 44 -1.16 3.12 2.65
N ILE A 45 -1.54 2.13 1.87
CA ILE A 45 -1.74 2.30 0.43
C ILE A 45 -3.21 2.05 0.12
N ASN A 46 -3.90 3.08 -0.33
CA ASN A 46 -5.30 3.01 -0.70
C ASN A 46 -5.42 2.62 -2.18
N LEU A 47 -6.04 1.48 -2.44
CA LEU A 47 -6.17 0.90 -3.77
C LEU A 47 -7.60 1.00 -4.34
N LYS A 48 -8.44 1.84 -3.76
CA LYS A 48 -9.83 1.97 -4.18
C LYS A 48 -9.98 2.26 -5.67
N ARG A 49 -9.08 3.08 -6.22
CA ARG A 49 -9.15 3.50 -7.62
C ARG A 49 -8.13 2.80 -8.51
N VAL A 50 -7.57 1.71 -8.03
CA VAL A 50 -6.71 0.84 -8.85
C VAL A 50 -7.58 -0.21 -9.50
N SER A 51 -7.61 -0.22 -10.84
CA SER A 51 -8.45 -1.12 -11.62
C SER A 51 -7.74 -2.39 -12.07
N TYR A 52 -6.41 -2.39 -12.03
CA TYR A 52 -5.61 -3.50 -12.53
C TYR A 52 -4.26 -3.53 -11.83
N ILE A 53 -3.78 -4.74 -11.55
CA ILE A 53 -2.44 -4.96 -11.01
C ILE A 53 -1.83 -6.20 -11.67
N ASP A 54 -0.56 -6.10 -12.06
CA ASP A 54 0.19 -7.25 -12.59
C ASP A 54 1.29 -7.67 -11.61
N SER A 55 2.14 -8.60 -12.06
CA SER A 55 3.24 -9.11 -11.23
C SER A 55 4.25 -8.03 -10.82
N SER A 56 4.43 -6.99 -11.64
CA SER A 56 5.33 -5.87 -11.30
C SER A 56 4.78 -5.07 -10.13
N GLY A 57 3.46 -4.84 -10.12
CA GLY A 57 2.80 -4.17 -9.01
C GLY A 57 2.86 -4.99 -7.74
N LEU A 58 2.57 -6.29 -7.84
CA LEU A 58 2.68 -7.19 -6.69
C LEU A 58 4.10 -7.20 -6.12
N ALA A 59 5.11 -7.28 -6.98
CA ALA A 59 6.51 -7.26 -6.55
C ALA A 59 6.86 -5.98 -5.78
N THR A 60 6.32 -4.84 -6.23
CA THR A 60 6.53 -3.56 -5.56
C THR A 60 6.00 -3.61 -4.12
N PHE A 61 4.80 -4.16 -3.92
CA PHE A 61 4.22 -4.29 -2.59
C PHE A 61 5.01 -5.26 -1.72
N VAL A 62 5.47 -6.38 -2.28
CA VAL A 62 6.26 -7.36 -1.53
C VAL A 62 7.57 -6.75 -1.06
N GLU A 63 8.28 -6.03 -1.95
CA GLU A 63 9.52 -5.35 -1.58
C GLU A 63 9.29 -4.31 -0.47
N ALA A 64 8.22 -3.53 -0.59
CA ALA A 64 7.87 -2.52 0.40
C ALA A 64 7.58 -3.15 1.76
N LEU A 65 6.84 -4.26 1.77
CA LEU A 65 6.53 -4.98 3.00
C LEU A 65 7.80 -5.45 3.70
N GLN A 66 8.74 -6.01 2.95
CA GLN A 66 10.02 -6.47 3.50
C GLN A 66 10.82 -5.33 4.12
N LYS A 67 10.87 -4.19 3.45
CA LYS A 67 11.60 -3.01 3.95
C LYS A 67 10.96 -2.43 5.21
N VAL A 68 9.65 -2.32 5.22
CA VAL A 68 8.92 -1.82 6.39
C VAL A 68 9.13 -2.74 7.59
N LYS A 69 9.12 -4.05 7.36
CA LYS A 69 9.37 -5.02 8.44
C LYS A 69 10.77 -4.88 9.05
N ARG A 70 11.77 -4.54 8.23
CA ARG A 70 13.14 -4.30 8.74
C ARG A 70 13.20 -3.08 9.66
N LEU A 71 12.27 -2.15 9.51
CA LEU A 71 12.15 -0.97 10.36
C LEU A 71 11.22 -1.21 11.56
N ASN A 72 10.80 -2.45 11.78
CA ASN A 72 9.77 -2.79 12.77
C ASN A 72 8.49 -2.04 12.52
N GLY A 73 8.20 -1.75 11.26
CA GLY A 73 7.03 -1.00 10.85
C GLY A 73 5.90 -1.90 10.37
N ARG A 74 4.91 -1.28 9.77
CA ARG A 74 3.73 -1.97 9.29
C ARG A 74 3.21 -1.35 7.99
N LEU A 75 2.79 -2.20 7.08
CA LEU A 75 2.20 -1.80 5.80
C LEU A 75 0.77 -2.33 5.74
N VAL A 76 -0.17 -1.45 5.41
CA VAL A 76 -1.57 -1.84 5.23
C VAL A 76 -2.02 -1.45 3.83
N LEU A 77 -2.72 -2.36 3.16
CA LEU A 77 -3.38 -2.12 1.89
C LEU A 77 -4.87 -1.98 2.14
N ALA A 78 -5.48 -0.88 1.68
CA ALA A 78 -6.87 -0.59 1.98
C ALA A 78 -7.72 -0.49 0.71
N GLU A 79 -8.99 -0.87 0.84
CA GLU A 79 -10.03 -0.69 -0.17
C GLU A 79 -9.71 -1.34 -1.52
N LEU A 80 -9.24 -2.58 -1.50
CA LEU A 80 -8.97 -3.32 -2.73
C LEU A 80 -10.27 -3.59 -3.48
N ALA A 81 -10.31 -3.19 -4.76
CA ALA A 81 -11.42 -3.59 -5.63
C ALA A 81 -11.41 -5.12 -5.78
N PRO A 82 -12.58 -5.74 -6.01
CA PRO A 82 -12.65 -7.21 -6.11
C PRO A 82 -11.67 -7.83 -7.10
N ALA A 83 -11.49 -7.21 -8.27
CA ALA A 83 -10.56 -7.72 -9.28
C ALA A 83 -9.10 -7.68 -8.80
N VAL A 84 -8.72 -6.64 -8.07
CA VAL A 84 -7.38 -6.50 -7.52
C VAL A 84 -7.18 -7.48 -6.36
N ARG A 85 -8.18 -7.60 -5.49
CA ARG A 85 -8.13 -8.56 -4.38
C ARG A 85 -7.97 -9.99 -4.90
N SER A 86 -8.66 -10.33 -5.99
CA SER A 86 -8.53 -11.67 -6.60
C SER A 86 -7.10 -11.98 -7.02
N VAL A 87 -6.36 -10.99 -7.52
CA VAL A 87 -4.96 -11.19 -7.90
C VAL A 87 -4.12 -11.54 -6.67
N PHE A 88 -4.34 -10.85 -5.55
CA PHE A 88 -3.66 -11.17 -4.29
C PHE A 88 -4.01 -12.58 -3.81
N GLU A 89 -5.29 -12.96 -3.91
CA GLU A 89 -5.74 -14.28 -3.48
C GLU A 89 -5.13 -15.39 -4.33
N ILE A 90 -5.12 -15.22 -5.66
CA ILE A 90 -4.53 -16.19 -6.59
C ILE A 90 -3.03 -16.36 -6.30
N ALA A 91 -2.34 -15.27 -6.00
CA ALA A 91 -0.92 -15.29 -5.65
C ALA A 91 -0.67 -15.71 -4.20
N LYS A 92 -1.72 -15.97 -3.43
CA LYS A 92 -1.67 -16.35 -2.01
C LYS A 92 -1.00 -15.28 -1.14
N LEU A 93 -1.16 -14.03 -1.52
CA LEU A 93 -0.60 -12.88 -0.81
C LEU A 93 -1.61 -12.21 0.11
N ASP A 94 -2.89 -12.55 0.01
CA ASP A 94 -3.94 -11.97 0.85
C ASP A 94 -3.73 -12.28 2.34
N ALA A 95 -3.09 -13.39 2.66
CA ALA A 95 -2.75 -13.74 4.04
C ALA A 95 -1.43 -13.12 4.50
N VAL A 96 -0.60 -12.65 3.57
CA VAL A 96 0.71 -12.06 3.86
C VAL A 96 0.60 -10.58 4.20
N PHE A 97 -0.30 -9.88 3.53
CA PHE A 97 -0.52 -8.46 3.76
C PHE A 97 -1.65 -8.21 4.75
N SER A 98 -1.56 -7.09 5.46
CA SER A 98 -2.68 -6.58 6.25
C SER A 98 -3.62 -5.86 5.31
N LEU A 99 -4.80 -6.42 5.09
CA LEU A 99 -5.81 -5.83 4.20
C LEU A 99 -6.91 -5.19 5.05
N ALA A 100 -7.29 -3.97 4.69
CA ALA A 100 -8.35 -3.25 5.39
C ALA A 100 -9.49 -2.94 4.42
N ALA A 101 -10.72 -2.99 4.93
CA ALA A 101 -11.90 -2.71 4.11
C ALA A 101 -12.06 -1.22 3.82
N SER A 102 -11.51 -0.36 4.66
CA SER A 102 -11.56 1.09 4.49
C SER A 102 -10.24 1.73 4.91
N GLU A 103 -10.05 2.98 4.49
CA GLU A 103 -8.88 3.75 4.91
C GLU A 103 -8.90 3.96 6.43
N ASP A 104 -10.05 4.25 7.02
CA ASP A 104 -10.19 4.44 8.46
C ASP A 104 -9.80 3.18 9.23
N GLU A 105 -10.26 2.01 8.77
CA GLU A 105 -9.87 0.75 9.38
C GLU A 105 -8.36 0.54 9.27
N GLY A 106 -7.80 0.85 8.09
CA GLY A 106 -6.35 0.73 7.88
C GLY A 106 -5.54 1.63 8.78
N LEU A 107 -5.98 2.87 8.97
CA LEU A 107 -5.34 3.80 9.88
C LEU A 107 -5.38 3.28 11.32
N GLY A 108 -6.49 2.68 11.72
CA GLY A 108 -6.62 2.06 13.04
C GLY A 108 -5.63 0.92 13.24
N LEU A 109 -5.43 0.09 12.20
CA LEU A 109 -4.45 -0.99 12.25
C LEU A 109 -3.02 -0.47 12.38
N LEU A 110 -2.77 0.75 11.92
CA LEU A 110 -1.46 1.40 12.03
C LEU A 110 -1.31 2.22 13.32
N GLY A 111 -2.29 2.13 14.20
CA GLY A 111 -2.22 2.79 15.50
C GLY A 111 -2.63 4.25 15.50
N ASP A 112 -3.32 4.71 14.45
CA ASP A 112 -3.88 6.07 14.44
C ASP A 112 -5.07 6.11 15.41
N ARG A 113 -4.96 6.91 16.44
CA ARG A 113 -5.99 7.07 17.46
C ARG A 113 -6.54 8.49 17.50
N SER A 114 -6.34 9.24 16.44
CA SER A 114 -6.91 10.58 16.35
C SER A 114 -8.42 10.50 16.42
N PRO A 115 -9.08 11.36 17.20
CA PRO A 115 -10.54 11.44 17.18
C PRO A 115 -11.01 11.77 15.79
N ALA A 116 -12.07 11.13 15.37
CA ALA A 116 -12.61 11.36 14.04
C ALA A 116 -13.16 12.79 13.94
#